data_3501f7283b294fa1c361e1dcdbcd91d8
#
_entry.id   3501f7283b294fa1c361e1dcdbcd91d8
#
_cell.length_a   1.000
_cell.length_b   1.000
_cell.length_c   1.000
_cell.angle_alpha   90.00
_cell.angle_beta   90.00
_cell.angle_gamma   90.00
#
_symmetry.space_group_name_H-M   'P 1'
#
loop_
_entity.id
_entity.type
_entity.pdbx_description
1 polymer ?
#
loop_
_entity_poly.entity_id
_entity_poly.type
_entity_poly.pdbx_seq_one_letter_code
_entity_poly.pdbx_strand_id
1 'polypeptide(L)'
;MSYMLDTNVLSELVKAKPNPQVLAWFDNTPDEALHVSVLTLGELREGVERLPVGQRREKLRLWLETELPKWFGSRILPVTIEVADRWGRLTALAGRPLAAIDSLIAATALVNGLRVVTHNTRDFALPGIEQIDPWMYERD
;
A
#
# COMPACT_ATOMS: atom_id res chain seq x y z
N MET A 1 5.92 -4.22 -15.54
CA MET A 1 4.99 -4.65 -14.51
C MET A 1 4.99 -3.65 -13.37
N SER A 2 3.82 -3.26 -12.90
CA SER A 2 3.70 -2.20 -11.90
C SER A 2 2.86 -2.66 -10.71
N TYR A 3 3.13 -2.06 -9.55
CA TYR A 3 2.63 -2.53 -8.27
C TYR A 3 1.97 -1.42 -7.46
N MET A 4 0.95 -1.79 -6.71
CA MET A 4 0.32 -0.97 -5.69
C MET A 4 0.76 -1.50 -4.33
N LEU A 5 1.49 -0.70 -3.56
CA LEU A 5 1.95 -1.09 -2.23
C LEU A 5 0.86 -0.84 -1.20
N ASP A 6 0.51 -1.89 -0.44
CA ASP A 6 -0.37 -1.73 0.71
C ASP A 6 0.40 -1.08 1.87
N THR A 7 -0.33 -0.46 2.77
CA THR A 7 0.23 0.28 3.91
C THR A 7 1.18 -0.56 4.76
N ASN A 8 0.84 -1.83 5.01
CA ASN A 8 1.67 -2.72 5.84
C ASN A 8 3.07 -2.95 5.26
N VAL A 9 3.21 -2.90 3.94
CA VAL A 9 4.49 -3.09 3.25
C VAL A 9 5.39 -1.89 3.47
N LEU A 10 4.82 -0.67 3.36
CA LEU A 10 5.57 0.57 3.66
C LEU A 10 5.94 0.67 5.14
N SER A 11 5.01 0.32 6.03
CA SER A 11 5.26 0.33 7.47
C SER A 11 6.39 -0.61 7.87
N GLU A 12 6.54 -1.73 7.15
CA GLU A 12 7.63 -2.66 7.41
C GLU A 12 9.00 -2.02 7.19
N LEU A 13 9.14 -1.17 6.17
CA LEU A 13 10.42 -0.53 5.84
C LEU A 13 10.96 0.37 6.95
N VAL A 14 10.09 0.94 7.78
CA VAL A 14 10.48 1.89 8.83
C VAL A 14 10.52 1.28 10.22
N LYS A 15 10.37 -0.03 10.33
CA LYS A 15 10.61 -0.75 11.58
C LYS A 15 12.10 -0.77 11.92
N ALA A 16 12.42 -0.93 13.21
CA ALA A 16 13.82 -1.03 13.66
C ALA A 16 14.54 -2.22 13.01
N LYS A 17 13.82 -3.32 12.81
CA LYS A 17 14.33 -4.54 12.16
C LYS A 17 13.38 -4.99 11.06
N PRO A 18 13.45 -4.36 9.86
CA PRO A 18 12.59 -4.77 8.75
C PRO A 18 12.83 -6.22 8.34
N ASN A 19 11.77 -6.87 7.86
CA ASN A 19 11.87 -8.25 7.38
C ASN A 19 12.82 -8.33 6.18
N PRO A 20 13.82 -9.24 6.20
CA PRO A 20 14.82 -9.32 5.12
C PRO A 20 14.24 -9.67 3.75
N GLN A 21 13.18 -10.47 3.70
CA GLN A 21 12.54 -10.84 2.44
C GLN A 21 11.84 -9.64 1.81
N VAL A 22 11.19 -8.81 2.62
CA VAL A 22 10.56 -7.56 2.16
C VAL A 22 11.63 -6.63 1.60
N LEU A 23 12.73 -6.44 2.31
CA LEU A 23 13.84 -5.60 1.83
C LEU A 23 14.40 -6.13 0.51
N ALA A 24 14.58 -7.43 0.39
CA ALA A 24 15.07 -8.05 -0.84
C ALA A 24 14.10 -7.84 -2.01
N TRP A 25 12.80 -7.91 -1.77
CA TRP A 25 11.81 -7.63 -2.79
C TRP A 25 11.93 -6.19 -3.31
N PHE A 26 12.05 -5.21 -2.41
CA PHE A 26 12.25 -3.81 -2.79
C PHE A 26 13.56 -3.61 -3.57
N ASP A 27 14.65 -4.23 -3.11
CA ASP A 27 15.95 -4.12 -3.78
C ASP A 27 15.91 -4.65 -5.21
N ASN A 28 15.04 -5.60 -5.49
CA ASN A 28 14.91 -6.23 -6.81
C ASN A 28 13.76 -5.66 -7.65
N THR A 29 13.14 -4.56 -7.19
CA THR A 29 12.02 -3.93 -7.89
C THR A 29 12.36 -2.46 -8.15
N PRO A 30 12.28 -1.99 -9.42
CA PRO A 30 12.58 -0.59 -9.70
C PRO A 30 11.55 0.36 -9.10
N ASP A 31 12.02 1.52 -8.64
CA ASP A 31 11.15 2.53 -8.00
C ASP A 31 9.99 2.95 -8.90
N GLU A 32 10.23 3.06 -10.20
CA GLU A 32 9.22 3.49 -11.18
C GLU A 32 8.02 2.54 -11.26
N ALA A 33 8.19 1.30 -10.82
CA ALA A 33 7.12 0.31 -10.80
C ALA A 33 6.23 0.42 -9.55
N LEU A 34 6.62 1.21 -8.56
CA LEU A 34 5.96 1.29 -7.25
C LEU A 34 4.98 2.45 -7.18
N HIS A 35 3.75 2.15 -6.80
CA HIS A 35 2.67 3.14 -6.63
C HIS A 35 2.03 2.97 -5.25
N VAL A 36 1.46 4.04 -4.74
CA VAL A 36 0.71 4.03 -3.48
C VAL A 36 -0.59 4.82 -3.64
N SER A 37 -1.57 4.50 -2.82
CA SER A 37 -2.82 5.26 -2.76
C SER A 37 -2.67 6.44 -1.80
N VAL A 38 -3.37 7.55 -2.06
CA VAL A 38 -3.52 8.65 -1.10
C VAL A 38 -4.06 8.14 0.24
N LEU A 39 -4.85 7.07 0.21
CA LEU A 39 -5.42 6.46 1.42
C LEU A 39 -4.33 5.86 2.30
N THR A 40 -3.29 5.29 1.71
CA THR A 40 -2.12 4.78 2.43
C THR A 40 -1.43 5.89 3.21
N LEU A 41 -1.30 7.09 2.61
CA LEU A 41 -0.75 8.23 3.33
C LEU A 41 -1.61 8.61 4.53
N GLY A 42 -2.94 8.53 4.39
CA GLY A 42 -3.86 8.75 5.51
C GLY A 42 -3.70 7.75 6.63
N GLU A 43 -3.56 6.47 6.29
CA GLU A 43 -3.32 5.42 7.29
C GLU A 43 -1.99 5.60 8.01
N LEU A 44 -0.95 5.97 7.28
CA LEU A 44 0.36 6.26 7.88
C LEU A 44 0.30 7.47 8.80
N ARG A 45 -0.45 8.51 8.43
CA ARG A 45 -0.68 9.68 9.30
C ARG A 45 -1.38 9.27 10.58
N GLU A 46 -2.42 8.46 10.50
CA GLU A 46 -3.10 7.93 11.68
C GLU A 46 -2.12 7.21 12.61
N GLY A 47 -1.26 6.37 12.02
CA GLY A 47 -0.24 5.67 12.80
C GLY A 47 0.74 6.61 13.50
N VAL A 48 1.19 7.66 12.82
CA VAL A 48 2.08 8.68 13.40
C VAL A 48 1.39 9.40 14.56
N GLU A 49 0.13 9.83 14.35
CA GLU A 49 -0.61 10.61 15.36
C GLU A 49 -0.96 9.78 16.61
N ARG A 50 -1.01 8.47 16.50
CA ARG A 50 -1.23 7.56 17.63
C ARG A 50 0.02 7.30 18.46
N LEU A 51 1.20 7.61 17.94
CA LEU A 51 2.45 7.43 18.69
C LEU A 51 2.56 8.47 19.79
N PRO A 52 3.15 8.10 20.94
CA PRO A 52 3.45 9.09 21.99
C PRO A 52 4.44 10.12 21.48
N VAL A 53 4.34 11.33 22.01
CA VAL A 53 5.30 12.42 21.70
C VAL A 53 6.72 11.94 22.00
N GLY A 54 7.63 12.09 21.03
CA GLY A 54 9.01 11.66 21.17
C GLY A 54 9.73 11.58 19.84
N GLN A 55 10.96 11.07 19.87
CA GLN A 55 11.85 11.00 18.71
C GLN A 55 11.30 10.09 17.61
N ARG A 56 10.71 8.95 17.98
CA ARG A 56 10.16 8.02 17.00
C ARG A 56 9.01 8.64 16.20
N ARG A 57 8.10 9.34 16.89
CA ARG A 57 6.99 10.04 16.24
C ARG A 57 7.50 11.09 15.26
N GLU A 58 8.48 11.90 15.68
CA GLU A 58 9.09 12.95 14.84
C GLU A 58 9.79 12.36 13.63
N LYS A 59 10.52 11.28 13.80
CA LYS A 59 11.21 10.60 12.70
C LYS A 59 10.21 10.09 11.67
N LEU A 60 9.13 9.44 12.10
CA LEU A 60 8.11 8.93 11.20
C LEU A 60 7.29 10.05 10.57
N ARG A 61 7.05 11.14 11.29
CA ARG A 61 6.38 12.32 10.75
C ARG A 61 7.19 12.91 9.59
N LEU A 62 8.50 13.09 9.77
CA LEU A 62 9.38 13.61 8.72
C LEU A 62 9.44 12.69 7.50
N TRP A 63 9.52 11.39 7.73
CA TRP A 63 9.48 10.40 6.67
C TRP A 63 8.18 10.51 5.85
N LEU A 64 7.04 10.56 6.52
CA LEU A 64 5.74 10.68 5.88
C LEU A 64 5.58 11.99 5.11
N GLU A 65 6.01 13.10 5.69
CA GLU A 65 5.77 14.45 5.12
C GLU A 65 6.78 14.84 4.06
N THR A 66 7.99 14.29 4.10
CA THR A 66 9.10 14.70 3.25
C THR A 66 9.57 13.58 2.32
N GLU A 67 9.93 12.42 2.88
CA GLU A 67 10.58 11.36 2.10
C GLU A 67 9.61 10.62 1.19
N LEU A 68 8.43 10.25 1.68
CA LEU A 68 7.45 9.54 0.87
C LEU A 68 6.96 10.34 -0.33
N PRO A 69 6.54 11.61 -0.19
CA PRO A 69 6.14 12.40 -1.35
C PRO A 69 7.28 12.58 -2.37
N LYS A 70 8.50 12.71 -1.90
CA LYS A 70 9.68 12.83 -2.75
C LYS A 70 9.96 11.53 -3.49
N TRP A 71 9.80 10.38 -2.83
CA TRP A 71 10.02 9.06 -3.43
C TRP A 71 8.99 8.74 -4.50
N PHE A 72 7.70 8.91 -4.18
CA PHE A 72 6.61 8.49 -5.06
C PHE A 72 6.17 9.57 -6.05
N GLY A 73 6.15 10.83 -5.66
CA GLY A 73 5.72 11.92 -6.55
C GLY A 73 4.36 11.65 -7.19
N SER A 74 4.30 11.66 -8.52
CA SER A 74 3.07 11.39 -9.29
C SER A 74 2.57 9.95 -9.20
N ARG A 75 3.34 9.06 -8.59
CA ARG A 75 2.93 7.66 -8.36
C ARG A 75 2.10 7.50 -7.08
N ILE A 76 1.76 8.59 -6.42
CA ILE A 76 0.73 8.64 -5.39
C ILE A 76 -0.60 8.81 -6.10
N LEU A 77 -1.44 7.78 -6.06
CA LEU A 77 -2.66 7.72 -6.87
C LEU A 77 -3.89 8.19 -6.08
N PRO A 78 -4.70 9.08 -6.66
CA PRO A 78 -5.92 9.57 -6.01
C PRO A 78 -7.06 8.57 -6.11
N VAL A 79 -8.09 8.78 -5.29
CA VAL A 79 -9.39 8.12 -5.44
C VAL A 79 -10.21 8.95 -6.41
N THR A 80 -10.26 8.51 -7.66
CA THR A 80 -11.00 9.19 -8.74
C THR A 80 -12.44 8.73 -8.78
N ILE A 81 -13.26 9.39 -9.64
CA ILE A 81 -14.62 8.94 -9.92
C ILE A 81 -14.60 7.49 -10.44
N GLU A 82 -13.67 7.17 -11.33
CA GLU A 82 -13.52 5.82 -11.87
C GLU A 82 -13.20 4.79 -10.78
N VAL A 83 -12.31 5.13 -9.86
CA VAL A 83 -11.99 4.28 -8.71
C VAL A 83 -13.21 4.07 -7.82
N ALA A 84 -13.94 5.13 -7.52
CA ALA A 84 -15.16 5.05 -6.69
C ALA A 84 -16.22 4.16 -7.34
N ASP A 85 -16.43 4.29 -8.65
CA ASP A 85 -17.37 3.46 -9.40
C ASP A 85 -16.94 1.98 -9.34
N ARG A 86 -15.67 1.71 -9.59
CA ARG A 86 -15.13 0.35 -9.54
C ARG A 86 -15.26 -0.25 -8.15
N TRP A 87 -15.00 0.54 -7.12
CA TRP A 87 -15.17 0.13 -5.73
C TRP A 87 -16.61 -0.28 -5.43
N GLY A 88 -17.59 0.50 -5.90
CA GLY A 88 -19.00 0.17 -5.73
C GLY A 88 -19.37 -1.17 -6.36
N ARG A 89 -18.89 -1.42 -7.58
CA ARG A 89 -19.11 -2.69 -8.29
C ARG A 89 -18.45 -3.86 -7.57
N LEU A 90 -17.20 -3.69 -7.15
CA LEU A 90 -16.43 -4.70 -6.44
C LEU A 90 -17.09 -5.10 -5.13
N THR A 91 -17.53 -4.12 -4.37
CA THR A 91 -18.22 -4.31 -3.08
C THR A 91 -19.53 -5.06 -3.26
N ALA A 92 -20.32 -4.68 -4.27
CA ALA A 92 -21.60 -5.32 -4.55
C ALA A 92 -21.46 -6.78 -4.94
N LEU A 93 -20.37 -7.13 -5.66
CA LEU A 93 -20.13 -8.49 -6.15
C LEU A 93 -19.40 -9.38 -5.15
N ALA A 94 -18.84 -8.82 -4.09
CA ALA A 94 -18.00 -9.58 -3.16
C ALA A 94 -18.75 -10.64 -2.35
N GLY A 95 -20.05 -10.45 -2.12
CA GLY A 95 -20.85 -11.40 -1.35
C GLY A 95 -20.52 -11.45 0.15
N ARG A 96 -19.69 -10.52 0.61
CA ARG A 96 -19.28 -10.39 2.01
C ARG A 96 -18.90 -8.93 2.32
N PRO A 97 -18.95 -8.51 3.59
CA PRO A 97 -18.47 -7.17 3.93
C PRO A 97 -16.97 -7.04 3.64
N LEU A 98 -16.55 -5.90 3.09
CA LEU A 98 -15.15 -5.60 2.80
C LEU A 98 -14.66 -4.47 3.70
N ALA A 99 -13.39 -4.53 4.10
CA ALA A 99 -12.73 -3.42 4.77
C ALA A 99 -12.68 -2.23 3.80
N ALA A 100 -13.15 -1.06 4.23
CA ALA A 100 -13.35 0.08 3.32
C ALA A 100 -12.05 0.54 2.67
N ILE A 101 -10.99 0.75 3.46
CA ILE A 101 -9.71 1.24 2.92
C ILE A 101 -9.08 0.21 2.01
N ASP A 102 -9.01 -1.06 2.43
CA ASP A 102 -8.39 -2.12 1.63
C ASP A 102 -9.13 -2.31 0.30
N SER A 103 -10.46 -2.29 0.32
CA SER A 103 -11.25 -2.42 -0.91
C SER A 103 -11.11 -1.22 -1.85
N LEU A 104 -10.92 -0.02 -1.31
CA LEU A 104 -10.63 1.17 -2.13
C LEU A 104 -9.22 1.11 -2.73
N ILE A 105 -8.24 0.61 -1.99
CA ILE A 105 -6.89 0.36 -2.52
C ILE A 105 -6.96 -0.68 -3.64
N ALA A 106 -7.72 -1.75 -3.44
CA ALA A 106 -7.95 -2.78 -4.46
C ALA A 106 -8.56 -2.20 -5.72
N ALA A 107 -9.61 -1.38 -5.59
CA ALA A 107 -10.26 -0.71 -6.72
C ALA A 107 -9.29 0.21 -7.46
N THR A 108 -8.44 0.94 -6.74
CA THR A 108 -7.41 1.79 -7.32
C THR A 108 -6.43 0.96 -8.15
N ALA A 109 -6.01 -0.18 -7.62
CA ALA A 109 -5.12 -1.09 -8.34
C ALA A 109 -5.76 -1.63 -9.62
N LEU A 110 -7.03 -2.03 -9.55
CA LEU A 110 -7.77 -2.55 -10.72
C LEU A 110 -7.87 -1.50 -11.82
N VAL A 111 -8.24 -0.28 -11.47
CA VAL A 111 -8.40 0.83 -12.43
C VAL A 111 -7.07 1.17 -13.11
N ASN A 112 -5.97 1.09 -12.36
CA ASN A 112 -4.65 1.46 -12.86
C ASN A 112 -3.82 0.27 -13.38
N GLY A 113 -4.40 -0.94 -13.41
CA GLY A 113 -3.71 -2.12 -13.95
C GLY A 113 -2.51 -2.56 -13.11
N LEU A 114 -2.60 -2.43 -11.78
CA LEU A 114 -1.50 -2.71 -10.86
C LEU A 114 -1.74 -4.02 -10.09
N ARG A 115 -0.64 -4.71 -9.77
CA ARG A 115 -0.66 -5.82 -8.82
C ARG A 115 -0.55 -5.27 -7.41
N VAL A 116 -1.29 -5.85 -6.47
CA VAL A 116 -1.25 -5.43 -5.07
C VAL A 116 -0.12 -6.17 -4.35
N VAL A 117 0.71 -5.42 -3.65
CA VAL A 117 1.80 -5.95 -2.80
C VAL A 117 1.35 -5.79 -1.36
N THR A 118 1.11 -6.90 -0.68
CA THR A 118 0.51 -6.90 0.66
C THR A 118 0.87 -8.15 1.45
N HIS A 119 0.94 -8.01 2.77
CA HIS A 119 0.98 -9.15 3.67
C HIS A 119 -0.44 -9.61 4.05
N ASN A 120 -1.44 -8.76 3.80
CA ASN A 120 -2.83 -9.01 4.14
C ASN A 120 -3.56 -9.65 2.96
N THR A 121 -3.09 -10.83 2.54
CA THR A 121 -3.56 -11.51 1.32
C THR A 121 -5.03 -11.89 1.37
N ARG A 122 -5.57 -12.10 2.56
CA ARG A 122 -6.98 -12.45 2.77
C ARG A 122 -7.93 -11.33 2.34
N ASP A 123 -7.61 -10.09 2.71
CA ASP A 123 -8.47 -8.94 2.41
C ASP A 123 -8.38 -8.50 0.95
N PHE A 124 -7.33 -8.90 0.25
CA PHE A 124 -7.14 -8.62 -1.18
C PHE A 124 -7.46 -9.82 -2.08
N ALA A 125 -8.03 -10.90 -1.53
CA ALA A 125 -8.50 -12.04 -2.31
C ALA A 125 -9.85 -11.70 -2.96
N LEU A 126 -9.83 -10.84 -3.98
CA LEU A 126 -11.00 -10.27 -4.65
C LEU A 126 -10.91 -10.51 -6.16
N PRO A 127 -12.06 -10.56 -6.87
CA PRO A 127 -12.06 -10.81 -8.31
C PRO A 127 -11.19 -9.81 -9.08
N GLY A 128 -10.31 -10.33 -9.93
CA GLY A 128 -9.44 -9.52 -10.78
C GLY A 128 -8.18 -9.00 -10.10
N ILE A 129 -8.03 -9.18 -8.80
CA ILE A 129 -6.85 -8.74 -8.06
C ILE A 129 -5.76 -9.81 -8.14
N GLU A 130 -4.60 -9.42 -8.67
CA GLU A 130 -3.36 -10.17 -8.53
C GLU A 130 -2.58 -9.60 -7.35
N GLN A 131 -2.07 -10.47 -6.49
CA GLN A 131 -1.35 -10.02 -5.30
C GLN A 131 -0.03 -10.74 -5.11
N ILE A 132 0.89 -10.05 -4.46
CA ILE A 132 2.22 -10.54 -4.10
C ILE A 132 2.40 -10.29 -2.61
N ASP A 133 2.85 -11.30 -1.89
CA ASP A 133 3.23 -11.17 -0.49
C ASP A 133 4.77 -11.12 -0.41
N PRO A 134 5.38 -9.96 -0.17
CA PRO A 134 6.85 -9.83 -0.17
C PRO A 134 7.51 -10.53 1.01
N TRP A 135 6.75 -10.90 2.06
CA TRP A 135 7.26 -11.74 3.14
C TRP A 135 7.58 -13.16 2.66
N MET A 136 6.99 -13.55 1.53
CA MET A 136 7.22 -14.87 0.91
C MET A 136 8.22 -14.79 -0.25
N TYR A 137 8.86 -13.64 -0.44
CA TYR A 137 9.78 -13.45 -1.55
C TYR A 137 11.01 -14.35 -1.43
N GLU A 138 11.35 -15.03 -2.51
CA GLU A 138 12.55 -15.85 -2.62
C GLU A 138 13.41 -15.29 -3.75
N ARG A 139 14.68 -15.06 -3.45
CA ARG A 139 15.66 -14.63 -4.44
C ARG A 139 16.19 -15.86 -5.19
N ASP A 140 16.13 -15.83 -6.50
CA ASP A 140 16.71 -16.87 -7.37
C ASP A 140 18.24 -16.86 -7.34
#